data_6c10a4313560d66374bc849c00645c82
#
_entry.id   6c10a4313560d66374bc849c00645c82
#
_cell.length_a   1.000
_cell.length_b   1.000
_cell.length_c   1.000
_cell.angle_alpha   90.00
_cell.angle_beta   90.00
_cell.angle_gamma   90.00
#
_symmetry.space_group_name_H-M   'P 1'
#
loop_
_entity.id
_entity.type
_entity.pdbx_description
1 polymer ?
#
loop_
_entity_poly.entity_id
_entity_poly.type
_entity_poly.pdbx_seq_one_letter_code
_entity_poly.pdbx_strand_id
1 'polypeptide(L)'
;MVRLVLFDIDGTLIHTNAAGITAFGEAFREVFHFTAAVRDVTFAGRTDTGLARQILRAHGHEPTQADFDRFFACYLRWLQHILGRVGGGIFDGVGEFMTDLRGQAERPRFGLLTGNIRRGAEIKLNHFGIWKDFEFGAFADDHESRNEIARVAQRRGSERMGRPLAGDEILVIGDTPLDIECGRAIGARVLAVATGHFTVDQLKEHKPDWSVKSLADLPAAEVLK
;
A
#
# COMPACT_ATOMS: atom_id res chain seq x y z
N MET A 1 -2.80 23.21 4.42
CA MET A 1 -1.91 22.51 5.37
C MET A 1 -2.39 21.07 5.52
N VAL A 2 -1.49 20.11 5.39
CA VAL A 2 -1.79 18.67 5.46
C VAL A 2 -2.26 18.26 6.86
N ARG A 3 -3.37 17.54 6.93
CA ARG A 3 -4.01 17.03 8.16
C ARG A 3 -4.04 15.52 8.22
N LEU A 4 -3.91 14.88 7.06
CA LEU A 4 -3.94 13.43 6.90
C LEU A 4 -2.80 12.98 6.01
N VAL A 5 -2.03 11.99 6.45
CA VAL A 5 -1.02 11.32 5.64
C VAL A 5 -1.44 9.88 5.44
N LEU A 6 -1.56 9.48 4.18
CA LEU A 6 -1.92 8.13 3.74
C LEU A 6 -0.69 7.44 3.16
N PHE A 7 -0.29 6.34 3.75
CA PHE A 7 0.90 5.59 3.33
C PHE A 7 0.51 4.32 2.59
N ASP A 8 1.16 4.05 1.46
CA ASP A 8 1.25 2.69 0.94
C ASP A 8 2.22 1.86 1.79
N ILE A 9 2.27 0.56 1.57
CA ILE A 9 3.01 -0.41 2.41
C ILE A 9 4.26 -0.93 1.70
N ASP A 10 4.05 -1.78 0.67
CA ASP A 10 5.14 -2.50 0.00
C ASP A 10 5.90 -1.56 -0.96
N GLY A 11 7.20 -1.42 -0.78
CA GLY A 11 8.01 -0.47 -1.55
C GLY A 11 8.01 0.95 -0.98
N THR A 12 7.17 1.25 -0.01
CA THR A 12 7.06 2.58 0.63
C THR A 12 7.47 2.56 2.10
N LEU A 13 6.79 1.78 2.93
CA LEU A 13 7.10 1.62 4.36
C LEU A 13 8.08 0.48 4.61
N ILE A 14 7.89 -0.64 3.91
CA ILE A 14 8.61 -1.90 4.14
C ILE A 14 8.99 -2.59 2.84
N HIS A 15 10.02 -3.43 2.93
CA HIS A 15 10.30 -4.48 1.95
C HIS A 15 10.22 -5.85 2.62
N THR A 16 9.62 -6.80 1.93
CA THR A 16 9.35 -8.15 2.44
C THR A 16 10.10 -9.24 1.68
N ASN A 17 11.13 -8.85 0.88
CA ASN A 17 11.90 -9.77 0.03
C ASN A 17 10.99 -10.72 -0.77
N ALA A 18 9.97 -10.15 -1.42
CA ALA A 18 8.96 -10.84 -2.24
C ALA A 18 8.09 -11.87 -1.48
N ALA A 19 8.01 -11.82 -0.14
CA ALA A 19 7.18 -12.74 0.64
C ALA A 19 5.72 -12.76 0.18
N GLY A 20 5.15 -11.58 -0.12
CA GLY A 20 3.77 -11.46 -0.62
C GLY A 20 3.59 -12.17 -1.96
N ILE A 21 4.49 -11.95 -2.92
CA ILE A 21 4.44 -12.59 -4.26
C ILE A 21 4.59 -14.09 -4.14
N THR A 22 5.54 -14.56 -3.32
CA THR A 22 5.76 -15.98 -3.08
C THR A 22 4.54 -16.64 -2.45
N ALA A 23 3.96 -16.01 -1.41
CA ALA A 23 2.75 -16.49 -0.75
C ALA A 23 1.55 -16.57 -1.72
N PHE A 24 1.43 -15.59 -2.61
CA PHE A 24 0.40 -15.56 -3.66
C PHE A 24 0.54 -16.76 -4.61
N GLY A 25 1.76 -17.03 -5.07
CA GLY A 25 2.06 -18.18 -5.94
C GLY A 25 1.76 -19.52 -5.25
N GLU A 26 2.15 -19.68 -3.99
CA GLU A 26 1.87 -20.88 -3.22
C GLU A 26 0.37 -21.08 -2.97
N ALA A 27 -0.39 -20.01 -2.73
CA ALA A 27 -1.84 -20.08 -2.59
C ALA A 27 -2.51 -20.53 -3.91
N PHE A 28 -2.10 -19.99 -5.05
CA PHE A 28 -2.62 -20.46 -6.35
C PHE A 28 -2.27 -21.92 -6.63
N ARG A 29 -1.07 -22.33 -6.30
CA ARG A 29 -0.63 -23.73 -6.46
C ARG A 29 -1.46 -24.68 -5.59
N GLU A 30 -1.72 -24.31 -4.33
CA GLU A 30 -2.41 -25.16 -3.38
C GLU A 30 -3.92 -25.24 -3.64
N VAL A 31 -4.57 -24.09 -3.90
CA VAL A 31 -6.04 -24.00 -4.02
C VAL A 31 -6.55 -24.34 -5.41
N PHE A 32 -5.80 -23.95 -6.45
CA PHE A 32 -6.25 -24.07 -7.86
C PHE A 32 -5.35 -24.96 -8.71
N HIS A 33 -4.24 -25.45 -8.17
CA HIS A 33 -3.23 -26.26 -8.88
C HIS A 33 -2.56 -25.49 -10.04
N PHE A 34 -2.55 -24.16 -10.00
CA PHE A 34 -1.90 -23.32 -10.98
C PHE A 34 -0.40 -23.23 -10.68
N THR A 35 0.43 -23.87 -11.48
CA THR A 35 1.89 -23.76 -11.39
C THR A 35 2.35 -22.50 -12.08
N ALA A 36 3.30 -21.76 -11.46
CA ALA A 36 3.84 -20.52 -12.02
C ALA A 36 2.82 -19.40 -12.28
N ALA A 37 1.68 -19.40 -11.58
CA ALA A 37 0.58 -18.43 -11.76
C ALA A 37 1.02 -16.96 -11.67
N VAL A 38 2.09 -16.66 -10.94
CA VAL A 38 2.58 -15.30 -10.70
C VAL A 38 3.80 -14.90 -11.54
N ARG A 39 4.30 -15.80 -12.42
CA ARG A 39 5.59 -15.61 -13.12
C ARG A 39 5.64 -14.34 -13.97
N ASP A 40 4.57 -14.05 -14.71
CA ASP A 40 4.51 -12.95 -15.69
C ASP A 40 3.53 -11.86 -15.22
N VAL A 41 3.31 -11.74 -13.90
CA VAL A 41 2.38 -10.80 -13.32
C VAL A 41 3.12 -9.66 -12.63
N THR A 42 2.79 -8.41 -13.01
CA THR A 42 3.29 -7.22 -12.32
C THR A 42 2.43 -6.96 -11.08
N PHE A 43 3.05 -6.95 -9.92
CA PHE A 43 2.38 -6.72 -8.62
C PHE A 43 2.41 -5.25 -8.19
N ALA A 44 3.44 -4.50 -8.58
CA ALA A 44 3.68 -3.14 -8.11
C ALA A 44 2.46 -2.23 -8.25
N GLY A 45 2.03 -1.65 -7.15
CA GLY A 45 0.89 -0.73 -7.06
C GLY A 45 -0.50 -1.36 -7.29
N ARG A 46 -0.59 -2.67 -7.51
CA ARG A 46 -1.86 -3.34 -7.80
C ARG A 46 -2.55 -3.84 -6.54
N THR A 47 -3.84 -4.15 -6.67
CA THR A 47 -4.63 -4.67 -5.55
C THR A 47 -4.62 -6.19 -5.52
N ASP A 48 -4.55 -6.78 -4.33
CA ASP A 48 -4.56 -8.24 -4.15
C ASP A 48 -5.81 -8.88 -4.78
N THR A 49 -6.97 -8.27 -4.61
CA THR A 49 -8.25 -8.77 -5.18
C THR A 49 -8.26 -8.68 -6.70
N GLY A 50 -7.79 -7.58 -7.27
CA GLY A 50 -7.68 -7.40 -8.73
C GLY A 50 -6.67 -8.36 -9.36
N LEU A 51 -5.51 -8.58 -8.70
CA LEU A 51 -4.52 -9.56 -9.14
C LEU A 51 -5.06 -10.98 -9.09
N ALA A 52 -5.72 -11.37 -7.99
CA ALA A 52 -6.31 -12.70 -7.88
C ALA A 52 -7.34 -12.95 -8.98
N ARG A 53 -8.22 -11.98 -9.24
CA ARG A 53 -9.21 -12.05 -10.34
C ARG A 53 -8.55 -12.16 -11.71
N GLN A 54 -7.55 -11.35 -11.97
CA GLN A 54 -6.82 -11.41 -13.25
C GLN A 54 -6.18 -12.77 -13.49
N ILE A 55 -5.50 -13.32 -12.48
CA ILE A 55 -4.81 -14.61 -12.60
C ILE A 55 -5.82 -15.74 -12.80
N LEU A 56 -6.92 -15.77 -12.04
CA LEU A 56 -7.99 -16.76 -12.20
C LEU A 56 -8.56 -16.72 -13.63
N ARG A 57 -8.89 -15.54 -14.14
CA ARG A 57 -9.40 -15.37 -15.50
C ARG A 57 -8.41 -15.78 -16.58
N ALA A 58 -7.13 -15.46 -16.40
CA ALA A 58 -6.07 -15.88 -17.32
C ALA A 58 -5.93 -17.41 -17.41
N HIS A 59 -6.36 -18.14 -16.36
CA HIS A 59 -6.41 -19.61 -16.35
C HIS A 59 -7.81 -20.17 -16.70
N GLY A 60 -8.70 -19.37 -17.28
CA GLY A 60 -10.02 -19.79 -17.70
C GLY A 60 -11.03 -20.01 -16.57
N HIS A 61 -10.75 -19.48 -15.37
CA HIS A 61 -11.60 -19.63 -14.20
C HIS A 61 -12.27 -18.28 -13.87
N GLU A 62 -13.60 -18.20 -14.01
CA GLU A 62 -14.35 -17.02 -13.55
C GLU A 62 -14.57 -17.12 -12.04
N PRO A 63 -13.96 -16.22 -11.24
CA PRO A 63 -13.93 -16.35 -9.80
C PRO A 63 -15.26 -16.06 -9.12
N THR A 64 -15.61 -16.89 -8.17
CA THR A 64 -16.72 -16.70 -7.22
C THR A 64 -16.21 -16.09 -5.91
N GLN A 65 -17.12 -15.62 -5.04
CA GLN A 65 -16.76 -15.19 -3.69
C GLN A 65 -16.08 -16.31 -2.89
N ALA A 66 -16.57 -17.54 -3.00
CA ALA A 66 -15.98 -18.70 -2.34
C ALA A 66 -14.55 -19.00 -2.80
N ASP A 67 -14.20 -18.68 -4.05
CA ASP A 67 -12.84 -18.82 -4.56
C ASP A 67 -11.90 -17.78 -3.91
N PHE A 68 -12.35 -16.54 -3.79
CA PHE A 68 -11.60 -15.51 -3.07
C PHE A 68 -11.39 -15.88 -1.59
N ASP A 69 -12.45 -16.34 -0.92
CA ASP A 69 -12.39 -16.71 0.51
C ASP A 69 -11.35 -17.82 0.74
N ARG A 70 -11.39 -18.89 -0.08
CA ARG A 70 -10.41 -20.00 -0.01
C ARG A 70 -9.01 -19.54 -0.35
N PHE A 71 -8.86 -18.74 -1.41
CA PHE A 71 -7.58 -18.23 -1.86
C PHE A 71 -6.92 -17.36 -0.78
N PHE A 72 -7.63 -16.35 -0.28
CA PHE A 72 -7.07 -15.43 0.71
C PHE A 72 -6.81 -16.10 2.06
N ALA A 73 -7.62 -17.06 2.48
CA ALA A 73 -7.32 -17.85 3.67
C ALA A 73 -5.97 -18.61 3.52
N CYS A 74 -5.73 -19.20 2.35
CA CYS A 74 -4.48 -19.88 2.03
C CYS A 74 -3.31 -18.91 1.92
N TYR A 75 -3.49 -17.79 1.20
CA TYR A 75 -2.50 -16.72 1.04
C TYR A 75 -1.99 -16.18 2.39
N LEU A 76 -2.90 -15.85 3.31
CA LEU A 76 -2.55 -15.30 4.63
C LEU A 76 -1.71 -16.29 5.45
N ARG A 77 -2.03 -17.59 5.38
CA ARG A 77 -1.24 -18.64 6.04
C ARG A 77 0.17 -18.72 5.45
N TRP A 78 0.29 -18.72 4.12
CA TRP A 78 1.60 -18.73 3.45
C TRP A 78 2.38 -17.44 3.72
N LEU A 79 1.73 -16.28 3.68
CA LEU A 79 2.37 -14.99 3.97
C LEU A 79 3.01 -14.99 5.36
N GLN A 80 2.26 -15.41 6.38
CA GLN A 80 2.78 -15.49 7.75
C GLN A 80 3.97 -16.44 7.88
N HIS A 81 3.90 -17.59 7.20
CA HIS A 81 4.96 -18.59 7.20
C HIS A 81 6.24 -18.09 6.51
N ILE A 82 6.10 -17.42 5.37
CA ILE A 82 7.23 -16.98 4.54
C ILE A 82 7.90 -15.75 5.17
N LEU A 83 7.14 -14.77 5.66
CA LEU A 83 7.68 -13.58 6.32
C LEU A 83 8.66 -13.92 7.45
N GLY A 84 8.37 -14.94 8.24
CA GLY A 84 9.26 -15.39 9.31
C GLY A 84 10.59 -16.00 8.83
N ARG A 85 10.78 -16.20 7.52
CA ARG A 85 11.94 -16.91 6.94
C ARG A 85 12.79 -16.09 5.98
N VAL A 86 12.16 -15.17 5.24
CA VAL A 86 12.87 -14.47 4.14
C VAL A 86 13.47 -13.13 4.56
N GLY A 87 13.23 -12.70 5.78
CA GLY A 87 13.67 -11.40 6.26
C GLY A 87 12.87 -10.26 5.62
N GLY A 88 13.47 -9.07 5.59
CA GLY A 88 12.86 -7.82 5.16
C GLY A 88 13.17 -6.72 6.16
N GLY A 89 12.54 -5.57 6.01
CA GLY A 89 12.76 -4.44 6.91
C GLY A 89 11.85 -3.26 6.63
N ILE A 90 11.93 -2.30 7.51
CA ILE A 90 11.39 -0.95 7.29
C ILE A 90 12.43 -0.20 6.46
N PHE A 91 12.00 0.56 5.46
CA PHE A 91 12.91 1.38 4.67
C PHE A 91 13.55 2.50 5.49
N ASP A 92 14.78 2.86 5.12
CA ASP A 92 15.52 3.96 5.77
C ASP A 92 14.74 5.27 5.70
N GLY A 93 14.74 6.02 6.80
CA GLY A 93 14.05 7.30 6.93
C GLY A 93 12.57 7.22 7.28
N VAL A 94 11.93 6.06 7.21
CA VAL A 94 10.49 5.92 7.53
C VAL A 94 10.20 6.29 8.98
N GLY A 95 10.97 5.73 9.92
CA GLY A 95 10.77 5.97 11.35
C GLY A 95 10.98 7.42 11.74
N GLU A 96 12.08 8.02 11.26
CA GLU A 96 12.43 9.41 11.47
C GLU A 96 11.39 10.36 10.87
N PHE A 97 11.00 10.13 9.61
CA PHE A 97 9.99 10.94 8.92
C PHE A 97 8.64 10.93 9.63
N MET A 98 8.18 9.75 10.07
CA MET A 98 6.94 9.63 10.84
C MET A 98 7.05 10.31 12.21
N THR A 99 8.21 10.26 12.86
CA THR A 99 8.48 10.94 14.12
C THR A 99 8.46 12.44 13.93
N ASP A 100 9.11 12.96 12.89
CA ASP A 100 9.14 14.37 12.55
C ASP A 100 7.74 14.92 12.22
N LEU A 101 6.92 14.17 11.48
CA LEU A 101 5.52 14.51 11.24
C LEU A 101 4.71 14.62 12.54
N ARG A 102 4.92 13.70 13.48
CA ARG A 102 4.25 13.73 14.80
C ARG A 102 4.73 14.87 15.68
N GLY A 103 5.95 15.32 15.50
CA GLY A 103 6.56 16.44 16.23
C GLY A 103 6.06 17.81 15.79
N GLN A 104 5.36 17.93 14.66
CA GLN A 104 4.84 19.21 14.17
C GLN A 104 3.70 19.74 15.05
N ALA A 105 3.55 21.07 15.11
CA ALA A 105 2.50 21.72 15.93
C ALA A 105 1.09 21.24 15.54
N GLU A 106 0.86 21.05 14.25
CA GLU A 106 -0.36 20.52 13.65
C GLU A 106 -0.13 19.06 13.24
N ARG A 107 -0.20 18.16 14.21
CA ARG A 107 0.05 16.72 13.99
C ARG A 107 -0.93 16.12 12.98
N PRO A 108 -0.48 15.69 11.79
CA PRO A 108 -1.36 14.99 10.87
C PRO A 108 -1.73 13.60 11.43
N ARG A 109 -2.91 13.11 11.11
CA ARG A 109 -3.28 11.72 11.37
C ARG A 109 -2.65 10.80 10.33
N PHE A 110 -2.36 9.56 10.72
CA PHE A 110 -1.79 8.55 9.83
C PHE A 110 -2.82 7.49 9.50
N GLY A 111 -2.93 7.20 8.21
CA GLY A 111 -3.73 6.12 7.67
C GLY A 111 -2.98 5.32 6.62
N LEU A 112 -3.52 4.17 6.25
CA LEU A 112 -3.00 3.33 5.16
C LEU A 112 -3.86 3.48 3.91
N LEU A 113 -3.21 3.48 2.76
CA LEU A 113 -3.84 3.44 1.43
C LEU A 113 -3.06 2.42 0.59
N THR A 114 -3.55 1.19 0.52
CA THR A 114 -2.77 0.08 -0.04
C THR A 114 -3.58 -0.87 -0.90
N GLY A 115 -2.91 -1.51 -1.85
CA GLY A 115 -3.46 -2.62 -2.63
C GLY A 115 -3.51 -3.95 -1.88
N ASN A 116 -2.96 -4.03 -0.68
CA ASN A 116 -3.07 -5.24 0.15
C ASN A 116 -4.50 -5.44 0.66
N ILE A 117 -4.93 -6.68 0.83
CA ILE A 117 -6.08 -6.97 1.71
C ILE A 117 -5.71 -6.63 3.15
N ARG A 118 -6.71 -6.20 3.95
CA ARG A 118 -6.50 -5.72 5.32
C ARG A 118 -5.69 -6.68 6.19
N ARG A 119 -6.04 -7.98 6.18
CA ARG A 119 -5.33 -8.98 6.99
C ARG A 119 -3.90 -9.20 6.51
N GLY A 120 -3.63 -9.09 5.20
CA GLY A 120 -2.28 -9.14 4.64
C GLY A 120 -1.42 -7.96 5.11
N ALA A 121 -1.99 -6.75 5.05
CA ALA A 121 -1.37 -5.54 5.57
C ALA A 121 -1.06 -5.65 7.07
N GLU A 122 -2.03 -6.11 7.86
CA GLU A 122 -1.88 -6.32 9.31
C GLU A 122 -0.75 -7.31 9.65
N ILE A 123 -0.69 -8.44 8.95
CA ILE A 123 0.39 -9.44 9.13
C ILE A 123 1.75 -8.83 8.84
N LYS A 124 1.90 -8.14 7.70
CA LYS A 124 3.15 -7.51 7.29
C LYS A 124 3.61 -6.45 8.30
N LEU A 125 2.75 -5.50 8.62
CA LEU A 125 3.11 -4.38 9.49
C LEU A 125 3.28 -4.79 10.96
N ASN A 126 2.56 -5.81 11.46
CA ASN A 126 2.81 -6.39 12.78
C ASN A 126 4.15 -7.11 12.83
N HIS A 127 4.56 -7.79 11.75
CA HIS A 127 5.87 -8.45 11.69
C HIS A 127 7.02 -7.45 11.92
N PHE A 128 6.89 -6.22 11.42
CA PHE A 128 7.86 -5.15 11.64
C PHE A 128 7.50 -4.19 12.80
N GLY A 129 6.41 -4.45 13.55
CA GLY A 129 6.05 -3.73 14.77
C GLY A 129 5.43 -2.34 14.58
N ILE A 130 5.04 -1.98 13.35
CA ILE A 130 4.53 -0.64 13.01
C ILE A 130 3.02 -0.57 12.71
N TRP A 131 2.27 -1.67 12.77
CA TRP A 131 0.81 -1.65 12.55
C TRP A 131 0.07 -0.65 13.43
N LYS A 132 0.46 -0.56 14.70
CA LYS A 132 -0.12 0.34 15.72
C LYS A 132 0.04 1.83 15.43
N ASP A 133 0.91 2.18 14.49
CA ASP A 133 1.19 3.57 14.12
C ASP A 133 0.10 4.18 13.24
N PHE A 134 -0.80 3.35 12.70
CA PHE A 134 -1.86 3.76 11.78
C PHE A 134 -3.23 3.63 12.45
N GLU A 135 -3.99 4.72 12.43
CA GLU A 135 -5.30 4.80 13.10
C GLU A 135 -6.42 4.11 12.32
N PHE A 136 -6.25 4.00 11.01
CA PHE A 136 -7.19 3.37 10.08
C PHE A 136 -6.49 3.05 8.76
N GLY A 137 -7.22 2.42 7.84
CA GLY A 137 -6.72 2.19 6.48
C GLY A 137 -7.86 1.94 5.51
N ALA A 138 -7.51 2.00 4.21
CA ALA A 138 -8.33 1.53 3.12
C ALA A 138 -7.51 0.51 2.30
N PHE A 139 -8.15 -0.58 1.91
CA PHE A 139 -7.51 -1.81 1.49
C PHE A 139 -8.18 -2.41 0.25
N ALA A 140 -7.57 -3.43 -0.35
CA ALA A 140 -8.17 -4.17 -1.46
C ALA A 140 -9.52 -4.83 -1.11
N ASP A 141 -9.82 -5.06 0.17
CA ASP A 141 -11.13 -5.52 0.63
C ASP A 141 -12.23 -4.49 0.36
N ASP A 142 -11.88 -3.21 0.32
CA ASP A 142 -12.85 -2.14 0.11
C ASP A 142 -13.23 -1.98 -1.36
N HIS A 143 -12.24 -2.12 -2.28
CA HIS A 143 -12.46 -2.06 -3.72
C HIS A 143 -11.24 -2.57 -4.51
N GLU A 144 -11.45 -3.04 -5.74
CA GLU A 144 -10.35 -3.45 -6.63
C GLU A 144 -9.61 -2.27 -7.27
N SER A 145 -10.26 -1.14 -7.46
CA SER A 145 -9.64 0.08 -8.00
C SER A 145 -8.97 0.88 -6.90
N ARG A 146 -7.67 1.20 -7.06
CA ARG A 146 -6.94 2.05 -6.10
C ARG A 146 -7.56 3.44 -5.97
N ASN A 147 -8.14 3.98 -7.03
CA ASN A 147 -8.81 5.27 -6.97
C ASN A 147 -10.03 5.23 -6.03
N GLU A 148 -10.79 4.13 -6.05
CA GLU A 148 -11.90 3.95 -5.11
C GLU A 148 -11.42 3.70 -3.68
N ILE A 149 -10.31 2.94 -3.51
CA ILE A 149 -9.68 2.77 -2.20
C ILE A 149 -9.23 4.13 -1.64
N ALA A 150 -8.69 5.03 -2.48
CA ALA A 150 -8.33 6.39 -2.06
C ALA A 150 -9.54 7.20 -1.58
N ARG A 151 -10.69 7.10 -2.27
CA ARG A 151 -11.94 7.73 -1.82
C ARG A 151 -12.42 7.17 -0.47
N VAL A 152 -12.29 5.87 -0.27
CA VAL A 152 -12.60 5.24 1.04
C VAL A 152 -11.65 5.76 2.12
N ALA A 153 -10.35 5.89 1.82
CA ALA A 153 -9.36 6.44 2.76
C ALA A 153 -9.70 7.89 3.15
N GLN A 154 -10.00 8.75 2.17
CA GLN A 154 -10.42 10.14 2.40
C GLN A 154 -11.68 10.21 3.28
N ARG A 155 -12.70 9.40 2.99
CA ARG A 155 -13.94 9.35 3.78
C ARG A 155 -13.64 8.94 5.23
N ARG A 156 -12.90 7.84 5.45
CA ARG A 156 -12.52 7.37 6.80
C ARG A 156 -11.67 8.39 7.55
N GLY A 157 -10.76 9.08 6.86
CA GLY A 157 -9.99 10.18 7.42
C GLY A 157 -10.87 11.35 7.84
N SER A 158 -11.83 11.74 6.99
CA SER A 158 -12.81 12.78 7.28
C SER A 158 -13.67 12.45 8.51
N GLU A 159 -14.14 11.20 8.61
CA GLU A 159 -14.88 10.70 9.77
C GLU A 159 -14.06 10.81 11.06
N ARG A 160 -12.76 10.44 11.01
CA ARG A 160 -11.84 10.56 12.14
C ARG A 160 -11.56 12.01 12.56
N MET A 161 -11.61 12.93 11.59
CA MET A 161 -11.44 14.37 11.85
C MET A 161 -12.74 15.06 12.26
N GLY A 162 -13.89 14.39 12.19
CA GLY A 162 -15.21 14.96 12.47
C GLY A 162 -15.68 16.01 11.47
N ARG A 163 -15.00 16.11 10.29
CA ARG A 163 -15.35 17.03 9.20
C ARG A 163 -14.83 16.50 7.86
N PRO A 164 -15.42 16.95 6.74
CA PRO A 164 -14.84 16.68 5.43
C PRO A 164 -13.40 17.21 5.31
N LEU A 165 -12.52 16.42 4.71
CA LEU A 165 -11.16 16.81 4.32
C LEU A 165 -11.15 17.17 2.83
N ALA A 166 -10.64 18.37 2.51
CA ALA A 166 -10.31 18.74 1.14
C ALA A 166 -9.07 17.93 0.67
N GLY A 167 -8.92 17.75 -0.64
CA GLY A 167 -7.81 16.96 -1.17
C GLY A 167 -6.43 17.50 -0.76
N ASP A 168 -6.25 18.82 -0.80
CA ASP A 168 -5.01 19.51 -0.43
C ASP A 168 -4.65 19.44 1.07
N GLU A 169 -5.58 18.94 1.90
CA GLU A 169 -5.32 18.59 3.30
C GLU A 169 -4.81 17.15 3.47
N ILE A 170 -4.70 16.39 2.37
CA ILE A 170 -4.26 15.00 2.35
C ILE A 170 -2.94 14.89 1.60
N LEU A 171 -2.01 14.13 2.17
CA LEU A 171 -0.77 13.70 1.52
C LEU A 171 -0.84 12.19 1.31
N VAL A 172 -0.64 11.73 0.08
CA VAL A 172 -0.43 10.32 -0.24
C VAL A 172 1.07 10.08 -0.43
N ILE A 173 1.60 9.04 0.19
CA ILE A 173 3.00 8.62 0.06
C ILE A 173 3.01 7.20 -0.51
N GLY A 174 3.70 7.02 -1.65
CA GLY A 174 3.78 5.74 -2.34
C GLY A 174 4.97 5.66 -3.29
N ASP A 175 5.28 4.47 -3.80
CA ASP A 175 6.45 4.19 -4.64
C ASP A 175 6.11 3.89 -6.11
N THR A 176 4.83 3.97 -6.48
CA THR A 176 4.38 3.61 -7.84
C THR A 176 3.60 4.72 -8.54
N PRO A 177 3.53 4.70 -9.89
CA PRO A 177 2.61 5.55 -10.65
C PRO A 177 1.14 5.46 -10.21
N LEU A 178 0.70 4.28 -9.76
CA LEU A 178 -0.67 4.06 -9.29
C LEU A 178 -0.96 4.77 -7.96
N ASP A 179 0.06 5.01 -7.13
CA ASP A 179 -0.08 5.83 -5.92
C ASP A 179 -0.28 7.30 -6.28
N ILE A 180 0.47 7.77 -7.28
CA ILE A 180 0.32 9.14 -7.80
C ILE A 180 -1.07 9.32 -8.39
N GLU A 181 -1.52 8.38 -9.21
CA GLU A 181 -2.85 8.41 -9.85
C GLU A 181 -3.96 8.43 -8.80
N CYS A 182 -3.94 7.52 -7.81
CA CYS A 182 -4.99 7.44 -6.81
C CYS A 182 -4.99 8.64 -5.85
N GLY A 183 -3.82 9.21 -5.53
CA GLY A 183 -3.74 10.49 -4.81
C GLY A 183 -4.40 11.63 -5.58
N ARG A 184 -4.09 11.74 -6.88
CA ARG A 184 -4.74 12.74 -7.76
C ARG A 184 -6.24 12.55 -7.88
N ALA A 185 -6.74 11.32 -7.88
CA ALA A 185 -8.18 11.01 -7.96
C ALA A 185 -9.01 11.59 -6.80
N ILE A 186 -8.36 11.91 -5.67
CA ILE A 186 -8.96 12.55 -4.49
C ILE A 186 -8.47 14.00 -4.29
N GLY A 187 -7.72 14.54 -5.24
CA GLY A 187 -7.13 15.88 -5.16
C GLY A 187 -6.02 16.03 -4.12
N ALA A 188 -5.46 14.93 -3.64
CA ALA A 188 -4.38 14.94 -2.65
C ALA A 188 -3.05 15.38 -3.24
N ARG A 189 -2.17 15.89 -2.38
CA ARG A 189 -0.75 16.02 -2.68
C ARG A 189 -0.10 14.65 -2.65
N VAL A 190 0.95 14.46 -3.44
CA VAL A 190 1.62 13.16 -3.55
C VAL A 190 3.12 13.31 -3.38
N LEU A 191 3.67 12.56 -2.44
CA LEU A 191 5.10 12.34 -2.28
C LEU A 191 5.43 10.94 -2.83
N ALA A 192 6.14 10.90 -3.94
CA ALA A 192 6.61 9.65 -4.54
C ALA A 192 8.01 9.30 -4.03
N VAL A 193 8.20 8.07 -3.55
CA VAL A 193 9.49 7.55 -3.06
C VAL A 193 10.01 6.45 -3.97
N ALA A 194 11.27 6.54 -4.38
CA ALA A 194 11.88 5.56 -5.30
C ALA A 194 12.54 4.39 -4.54
N THR A 195 11.85 3.89 -3.52
CA THR A 195 12.29 2.74 -2.70
C THR A 195 11.79 1.40 -3.22
N GLY A 196 10.82 1.41 -4.14
CA GLY A 196 10.29 0.21 -4.80
C GLY A 196 10.96 -0.06 -6.16
N HIS A 197 10.14 -0.34 -7.16
CA HIS A 197 10.61 -0.74 -8.49
C HIS A 197 10.88 0.42 -9.46
N PHE A 198 10.38 1.62 -9.16
CA PHE A 198 10.47 2.79 -10.04
C PHE A 198 11.60 3.72 -9.60
N THR A 199 12.31 4.29 -10.58
CA THR A 199 13.30 5.34 -10.33
C THR A 199 12.63 6.69 -10.09
N VAL A 200 13.36 7.63 -9.48
CA VAL A 200 12.88 9.00 -9.28
C VAL A 200 12.43 9.64 -10.60
N ASP A 201 13.17 9.42 -11.69
CA ASP A 201 12.83 10.04 -12.99
C ASP A 201 11.57 9.43 -13.60
N GLN A 202 11.37 8.12 -13.49
CA GLN A 202 10.12 7.47 -13.91
C GLN A 202 8.92 7.98 -13.11
N LEU A 203 9.06 8.15 -11.79
CA LEU A 203 7.99 8.70 -10.96
C LEU A 203 7.66 10.15 -11.31
N LYS A 204 8.67 10.98 -11.63
CA LYS A 204 8.47 12.38 -12.07
C LYS A 204 7.64 12.52 -13.34
N GLU A 205 7.67 11.55 -14.25
CA GLU A 205 6.83 11.53 -15.47
C GLU A 205 5.33 11.60 -15.13
N HIS A 206 4.93 11.08 -13.95
CA HIS A 206 3.56 11.10 -13.43
C HIS A 206 3.22 12.35 -12.62
N LYS A 207 4.16 13.32 -12.53
CA LYS A 207 3.98 14.65 -11.93
C LYS A 207 3.45 14.62 -10.48
N PRO A 208 4.09 13.89 -9.54
CA PRO A 208 3.80 14.05 -8.11
C PRO A 208 4.24 15.45 -7.64
N ASP A 209 3.84 15.86 -6.43
CA ASP A 209 4.28 17.13 -5.86
C ASP A 209 5.76 17.06 -5.43
N TRP A 210 6.19 15.90 -4.95
CA TRP A 210 7.58 15.60 -4.62
C TRP A 210 7.98 14.22 -5.12
N SER A 211 9.25 14.08 -5.52
CA SER A 211 9.88 12.79 -5.88
C SER A 211 11.26 12.72 -5.26
N VAL A 212 11.47 11.73 -4.41
CA VAL A 212 12.74 11.52 -3.68
C VAL A 212 13.20 10.07 -3.78
N LYS A 213 14.46 9.79 -3.46
CA LYS A 213 14.95 8.40 -3.43
C LYS A 213 14.38 7.65 -2.24
N SER A 214 14.32 8.31 -1.07
CA SER A 214 13.78 7.75 0.18
C SER A 214 13.15 8.86 1.03
N LEU A 215 12.43 8.51 2.08
CA LEU A 215 11.88 9.48 3.03
C LEU A 215 12.97 10.22 3.83
N ALA A 216 14.20 9.68 3.88
CA ALA A 216 15.33 10.35 4.50
C ALA A 216 15.79 11.60 3.73
N ASP A 217 15.43 11.73 2.45
CA ASP A 217 15.92 12.82 1.59
C ASP A 217 15.06 14.09 1.63
N LEU A 218 13.94 14.08 2.37
CA LEU A 218 13.01 15.20 2.42
C LEU A 218 12.59 15.51 3.87
N PRO A 219 12.81 16.74 4.37
CA PRO A 219 12.30 17.12 5.69
C PRO A 219 10.77 17.05 5.75
N ALA A 220 10.22 16.42 6.78
CA ALA A 220 8.77 16.26 6.94
C ALA A 220 7.99 17.60 6.94
N ALA A 221 8.63 18.70 7.42
CA ALA A 221 8.03 20.03 7.43
C ALA A 221 7.74 20.58 6.01
N GLU A 222 8.41 20.11 4.97
CA GLU A 222 8.20 20.59 3.60
C GLU A 222 6.89 20.10 3.01
N VAL A 223 6.45 18.90 3.37
CA VAL A 223 5.22 18.31 2.82
C VAL A 223 3.95 18.77 3.53
N LEU A 224 4.06 19.47 4.66
CA LEU A 224 2.93 19.93 5.46
C LEU A 224 2.43 21.35 5.10
N LYS A 225 3.19 22.10 4.32
CA LYS A 225 2.89 23.50 3.95
C LYS A 225 1.63 23.63 3.03
#